data_049df28ec01de6f3d61535d0c3ac2513
#
_entry.id   049df28ec01de6f3d61535d0c3ac2513
#
_cell.length_a   1.000
_cell.length_b   1.000
_cell.length_c   1.000
_cell.angle_alpha   90.00
_cell.angle_beta   90.00
_cell.angle_gamma   90.00
#
_symmetry.space_group_name_H-M   'P 1'
#
loop_
_entity.id
_entity.type
_entity.pdbx_description
1 polymer ?
#
loop_
_entity_poly.entity_id
_entity_poly.type
_entity_poly.pdbx_seq_one_letter_code
_entity_poly.pdbx_strand_id
1 'polypeptide(L)'
;MMNPEIERRRTFAIISHPDAGQTTLTEKLLLFGGQIQVAGAVKNNKIKKTATSDWMEIEKQRGISVTTSVMEFDYEGYKVNILDTPGHQDFAEDTFRTLTAVDSAIIVVDGAKGVEAQTRKLMEVCRMRKTPVIVFVNKMDREGRDPFDLLDELEEELQISVRPLSWPINQGQRFKGVYNIYEQQLNLFTADKQKVTEKVAVDIHAAGELEANVGESDAAKLREDLELIDGVYPTFDIDTYLSAEVAPVFFGSALNNFGVKELLDCFVKIAPAPRPVAAEERTVDPEEPKFTGFIFKITANIDPNHRSCIAFCKVCSGKFVRNAPYLHVRNGKTVRFSSPTQFMAQRKETIDEAYPGDIVGLPDNGIFKIGDTLTEGEQLHFKGLPSFSPEMFKYIENADPMKTKQLQKGIDQLMDEGVAQLFVNEFNGRKIIGTVGQLQFEVIQYRLENEYGAKCRWEPIHLFKACWIESDDPAELEQFKKRKYQYMAKDREGRDVFLADSGYVLQMAQQDFKHIRFHFTSEF
;
A
#
# COMPACT_ATOMS: atom_id res chain seq x y z
N MET A 1 5.23 3.26 30.86
CA MET A 1 4.16 3.90 30.07
C MET A 1 4.78 4.28 28.74
N MET A 2 4.12 3.94 27.65
CA MET A 2 4.55 4.32 26.30
C MET A 2 4.66 5.86 26.17
N ASN A 3 5.61 6.33 25.39
CA ASN A 3 5.71 7.77 25.11
C ASN A 3 4.40 8.25 24.46
N PRO A 4 3.74 9.31 25.01
CA PRO A 4 2.47 9.82 24.50
C PRO A 4 2.51 10.17 22.99
N GLU A 5 3.66 10.63 22.49
CA GLU A 5 3.83 10.91 21.07
C GLU A 5 3.80 9.64 20.22
N ILE A 6 4.30 8.51 20.72
CA ILE A 6 4.22 7.22 20.04
C ILE A 6 2.79 6.67 20.13
N GLU A 7 2.22 6.69 21.34
CA GLU A 7 0.90 6.12 21.61
C GLU A 7 -0.23 6.73 20.77
N ARG A 8 -0.17 8.04 20.47
CA ARG A 8 -1.20 8.72 19.69
C ARG A 8 -1.10 8.52 18.16
N ARG A 9 -0.07 7.84 17.65
CA ARG A 9 0.13 7.66 16.21
C ARG A 9 -0.56 6.43 15.67
N ARG A 10 -1.17 6.57 14.49
CA ARG A 10 -1.83 5.50 13.72
C ARG A 10 -1.36 5.58 12.29
N THR A 11 -0.62 4.57 11.84
CA THR A 11 -0.07 4.53 10.48
C THR A 11 -0.59 3.30 9.75
N PHE A 12 -1.35 3.51 8.70
CA PHE A 12 -2.01 2.42 7.99
C PHE A 12 -2.05 2.63 6.48
N ALA A 13 -2.13 1.51 5.77
CA ALA A 13 -2.40 1.50 4.33
C ALA A 13 -3.88 1.23 4.06
N ILE A 14 -4.40 1.84 3.00
CA ILE A 14 -5.67 1.44 2.41
C ILE A 14 -5.34 0.62 1.17
N ILE A 15 -5.87 -0.59 1.11
CA ILE A 15 -5.62 -1.57 0.06
C ILE A 15 -6.93 -2.14 -0.49
N SER A 16 -6.96 -2.42 -1.78
CA SER A 16 -8.16 -2.98 -2.42
C SER A 16 -7.87 -3.59 -3.79
N HIS A 17 -8.87 -4.29 -4.32
CA HIS A 17 -8.98 -4.51 -5.76
C HIS A 17 -9.39 -3.21 -6.48
N PRO A 18 -9.01 -3.00 -7.76
CA PRO A 18 -9.47 -1.86 -8.54
C PRO A 18 -10.98 -1.65 -8.49
N ASP A 19 -11.41 -0.39 -8.45
CA ASP A 19 -12.83 -0.01 -8.41
C ASP A 19 -13.61 -0.35 -7.12
N ALA A 20 -13.01 -0.94 -6.09
CA ALA A 20 -13.69 -1.19 -4.82
C ALA A 20 -14.07 0.10 -4.06
N GLY A 21 -13.47 1.24 -4.44
CA GLY A 21 -13.78 2.56 -3.88
C GLY A 21 -12.74 3.06 -2.87
N GLN A 22 -11.53 2.57 -2.94
CA GLN A 22 -10.41 2.93 -2.07
C GLN A 22 -10.16 4.44 -2.07
N THR A 23 -9.87 5.04 -3.22
CA THR A 23 -9.61 6.49 -3.35
C THR A 23 -10.77 7.33 -2.81
N THR A 24 -12.02 6.86 -3.01
CA THR A 24 -13.20 7.53 -2.43
C THR A 24 -13.18 7.45 -0.91
N LEU A 25 -12.82 6.30 -0.33
CA LEU A 25 -12.70 6.15 1.11
C LEU A 25 -11.60 7.08 1.67
N THR A 26 -10.43 7.10 1.05
CA THR A 26 -9.33 8.01 1.42
C THR A 26 -9.77 9.47 1.44
N GLU A 27 -10.41 9.94 0.37
CA GLU A 27 -10.94 11.31 0.29
C GLU A 27 -11.95 11.62 1.41
N LYS A 28 -12.76 10.64 1.81
CA LYS A 28 -13.72 10.82 2.90
C LYS A 28 -13.05 10.82 4.27
N LEU A 29 -12.04 10.01 4.50
CA LEU A 29 -11.25 10.06 5.74
C LEU A 29 -10.55 11.42 5.89
N LEU A 30 -9.97 11.97 4.81
CA LEU A 30 -9.39 13.31 4.81
C LEU A 30 -10.44 14.40 5.05
N LEU A 31 -11.65 14.23 4.52
CA LEU A 31 -12.77 15.16 4.76
C LEU A 31 -13.16 15.18 6.24
N PHE A 32 -13.31 14.02 6.87
CA PHE A 32 -13.62 13.91 8.30
C PHE A 32 -12.46 14.38 9.19
N GLY A 33 -11.21 14.18 8.74
CA GLY A 33 -10.03 14.74 9.38
C GLY A 33 -9.85 16.24 9.18
N GLY A 34 -10.77 16.92 8.49
CA GLY A 34 -10.75 18.38 8.28
C GLY A 34 -9.67 18.90 7.32
N GLN A 35 -8.98 18.01 6.60
CA GLN A 35 -7.89 18.38 5.68
C GLN A 35 -8.37 18.89 4.33
N ILE A 36 -9.56 18.49 3.91
CA ILE A 36 -10.20 18.94 2.68
C ILE A 36 -11.62 19.40 2.97
N GLN A 37 -12.09 20.42 2.23
CA GLN A 37 -13.45 20.94 2.40
C GLN A 37 -14.48 20.17 1.58
N VAL A 38 -14.06 19.59 0.45
CA VAL A 38 -14.91 18.83 -0.46
C VAL A 38 -14.12 17.67 -1.02
N ALA A 39 -14.61 16.45 -0.82
CA ALA A 39 -13.98 15.25 -1.37
C ALA A 39 -14.07 15.22 -2.90
N GLY A 40 -13.00 14.76 -3.55
CA GLY A 40 -12.98 14.42 -4.98
C GLY A 40 -13.70 13.10 -5.26
N ALA A 41 -14.12 12.88 -6.50
CA ALA A 41 -14.68 11.59 -6.94
C ALA A 41 -13.99 11.09 -8.21
N VAL A 42 -13.63 9.82 -8.23
CA VAL A 42 -12.89 9.19 -9.34
C VAL A 42 -13.78 8.93 -10.55
N LYS A 43 -15.10 8.86 -10.38
CA LYS A 43 -16.03 8.56 -11.49
C LYS A 43 -17.22 9.50 -11.51
N ASN A 44 -17.10 10.55 -12.28
CA ASN A 44 -18.18 11.11 -13.10
C ASN A 44 -17.62 12.24 -13.97
N ASN A 45 -17.77 12.18 -15.28
CA ASN A 45 -17.37 13.20 -16.24
C ASN A 45 -17.99 14.59 -15.99
N LYS A 46 -18.71 14.79 -14.89
CA LYS A 46 -19.35 16.05 -14.48
C LYS A 46 -18.71 16.72 -13.26
N ILE A 47 -17.78 16.05 -12.56
CA ILE A 47 -17.11 16.64 -11.39
C ILE A 47 -15.69 17.05 -11.81
N LYS A 48 -15.41 18.34 -11.86
CA LYS A 48 -14.13 18.93 -12.28
C LYS A 48 -12.99 18.77 -11.26
N LYS A 49 -13.20 18.11 -10.11
CA LYS A 49 -12.20 17.96 -9.06
C LYS A 49 -11.68 16.52 -9.03
N THR A 50 -10.39 16.35 -9.28
CA THR A 50 -9.67 15.08 -9.12
C THR A 50 -9.45 14.75 -7.65
N ALA A 51 -9.23 13.48 -7.32
CA ALA A 51 -8.90 13.07 -5.97
C ALA A 51 -7.59 13.70 -5.48
N THR A 52 -7.51 13.98 -4.18
CA THR A 52 -6.33 14.59 -3.56
C THR A 52 -5.14 13.63 -3.57
N SER A 53 -5.40 12.32 -3.50
CA SER A 53 -4.40 11.26 -3.58
C SER A 53 -3.77 11.14 -4.97
N ASP A 54 -4.50 11.45 -6.05
CA ASP A 54 -4.03 11.36 -7.44
C ASP A 54 -3.33 12.65 -7.86
N TRP A 55 -2.04 12.75 -7.62
CA TRP A 55 -1.27 13.98 -7.88
C TRP A 55 -0.56 13.98 -9.25
N MET A 56 -0.27 12.81 -9.81
CA MET A 56 0.34 12.70 -11.14
C MET A 56 -0.64 13.00 -12.27
N GLU A 57 -0.17 13.65 -13.33
CA GLU A 57 -1.01 13.96 -14.48
C GLU A 57 -1.55 12.71 -15.19
N ILE A 58 -0.76 11.63 -15.23
CA ILE A 58 -1.19 10.36 -15.80
C ILE A 58 -2.28 9.69 -14.98
N GLU A 59 -2.26 9.81 -13.65
CA GLU A 59 -3.31 9.33 -12.74
C GLU A 59 -4.63 10.06 -13.03
N LYS A 60 -4.57 11.39 -13.16
CA LYS A 60 -5.74 12.23 -13.47
C LYS A 60 -6.33 11.92 -14.83
N GLN A 61 -5.49 11.71 -15.85
CA GLN A 61 -5.93 11.40 -17.20
C GLN A 61 -6.57 10.01 -17.30
N ARG A 62 -6.03 9.03 -16.59
CA ARG A 62 -6.51 7.65 -16.62
C ARG A 62 -7.57 7.33 -15.57
N GLY A 63 -7.66 8.14 -14.51
CA GLY A 63 -8.57 7.92 -13.38
C GLY A 63 -8.22 6.69 -12.54
N ILE A 64 -6.93 6.37 -12.46
CA ILE A 64 -6.39 5.28 -11.65
C ILE A 64 -5.15 5.76 -10.89
N SER A 65 -4.99 5.34 -9.64
CA SER A 65 -3.78 5.58 -8.87
C SER A 65 -2.65 4.66 -9.35
N VAL A 66 -1.48 5.24 -9.59
CA VAL A 66 -0.28 4.56 -10.11
C VAL A 66 0.76 4.36 -9.02
N THR A 67 0.79 5.25 -8.04
CA THR A 67 1.75 5.24 -6.95
C THR A 67 1.06 5.50 -5.61
N THR A 68 1.64 5.01 -4.53
CA THR A 68 1.16 5.28 -3.18
C THR A 68 1.27 6.75 -2.83
N SER A 69 0.20 7.33 -2.32
CA SER A 69 0.17 8.67 -1.75
C SER A 69 0.26 8.62 -0.23
N VAL A 70 1.12 9.45 0.34
CA VAL A 70 1.29 9.59 1.80
C VAL A 70 0.58 10.85 2.24
N MET A 71 -0.30 10.74 3.23
CA MET A 71 -1.09 11.85 3.75
C MET A 71 -1.21 11.73 5.26
N GLU A 72 -1.33 12.86 5.92
CA GLU A 72 -1.39 12.95 7.37
C GLU A 72 -2.45 13.93 7.83
N PHE A 73 -3.06 13.67 8.99
CA PHE A 73 -3.97 14.59 9.68
C PHE A 73 -4.09 14.25 11.17
N ASP A 74 -4.54 15.23 11.95
CA ASP A 74 -4.91 15.01 13.35
C ASP A 74 -6.42 14.73 13.45
N TYR A 75 -6.80 13.74 14.28
CA TYR A 75 -8.18 13.35 14.52
C TYR A 75 -8.37 12.87 15.95
N GLU A 76 -9.29 13.49 16.70
CA GLU A 76 -9.65 13.11 18.09
C GLU A 76 -8.42 12.89 19.01
N GLY A 77 -7.38 13.71 18.85
CA GLY A 77 -6.13 13.62 19.61
C GLY A 77 -5.11 12.62 19.06
N TYR A 78 -5.47 11.84 18.04
CA TYR A 78 -4.57 10.95 17.31
C TYR A 78 -3.93 11.64 16.13
N LYS A 79 -2.69 11.27 15.82
CA LYS A 79 -1.99 11.62 14.59
C LYS A 79 -2.10 10.44 13.61
N VAL A 80 -2.79 10.67 12.51
CA VAL A 80 -3.16 9.64 11.54
C VAL A 80 -2.32 9.79 10.28
N ASN A 81 -1.59 8.75 9.92
CA ASN A 81 -0.83 8.65 8.67
C ASN A 81 -1.51 7.64 7.75
N ILE A 82 -2.00 8.11 6.61
CA ILE A 82 -2.63 7.27 5.57
C ILE A 82 -1.65 7.08 4.42
N LEU A 83 -1.47 5.83 4.01
CA LEU A 83 -0.78 5.44 2.79
C LEU A 83 -1.82 4.86 1.82
N ASP A 84 -2.28 5.70 0.88
CA ASP A 84 -3.25 5.30 -0.15
C ASP A 84 -2.52 4.61 -1.30
N THR A 85 -2.68 3.30 -1.43
CA THR A 85 -1.94 2.47 -2.37
C THR A 85 -2.64 2.36 -3.73
N PRO A 86 -1.94 2.07 -4.83
CA PRO A 86 -2.60 1.76 -6.09
C PRO A 86 -3.37 0.44 -5.99
N GLY A 87 -4.63 0.42 -6.44
CA GLY A 87 -5.46 -0.79 -6.46
C GLY A 87 -5.14 -1.74 -7.63
N HIS A 88 -4.52 -1.23 -8.70
CA HIS A 88 -4.27 -2.03 -9.90
C HIS A 88 -3.10 -3.01 -9.71
N GLN A 89 -3.28 -4.25 -10.16
CA GLN A 89 -2.29 -5.33 -9.99
C GLN A 89 -0.90 -5.00 -10.58
N ASP A 90 -0.85 -4.21 -11.65
CA ASP A 90 0.41 -3.82 -12.30
C ASP A 90 1.31 -3.00 -11.37
N PHE A 91 0.74 -2.36 -10.33
CA PHE A 91 1.47 -1.58 -9.33
C PHE A 91 1.55 -2.25 -7.96
N ALA A 92 1.31 -3.57 -7.91
CA ALA A 92 1.29 -4.33 -6.65
C ALA A 92 2.62 -4.25 -5.88
N GLU A 93 3.77 -4.15 -6.55
CA GLU A 93 5.06 -4.00 -5.86
C GLU A 93 5.15 -2.72 -5.02
N ASP A 94 4.60 -1.60 -5.50
CA ASP A 94 4.54 -0.36 -4.71
C ASP A 94 3.66 -0.55 -3.46
N THR A 95 2.54 -1.26 -3.61
CA THR A 95 1.67 -1.62 -2.49
C THR A 95 2.37 -2.54 -1.49
N PHE A 96 3.09 -3.56 -1.96
CA PHE A 96 3.82 -4.48 -1.09
C PHE A 96 4.90 -3.76 -0.27
N ARG A 97 5.67 -2.87 -0.91
CA ARG A 97 6.66 -2.03 -0.23
C ARG A 97 6.01 -1.11 0.80
N THR A 98 4.90 -0.49 0.44
CA THR A 98 4.13 0.36 1.34
C THR A 98 3.65 -0.39 2.59
N LEU A 99 3.22 -1.64 2.45
CA LEU A 99 2.82 -2.49 3.57
C LEU A 99 3.98 -2.78 4.56
N THR A 100 5.24 -2.56 4.17
CA THR A 100 6.37 -2.66 5.11
C THR A 100 6.44 -1.48 6.08
N ALA A 101 5.88 -0.33 5.70
CA ALA A 101 5.97 0.92 6.44
C ALA A 101 4.76 1.18 7.34
N VAL A 102 3.74 0.31 7.33
CA VAL A 102 2.51 0.52 8.10
C VAL A 102 2.39 -0.45 9.28
N ASP A 103 1.62 -0.03 10.26
CA ASP A 103 1.36 -0.80 11.47
C ASP A 103 0.03 -1.57 11.40
N SER A 104 -0.86 -1.19 10.48
CA SER A 104 -2.13 -1.85 10.18
C SER A 104 -2.58 -1.56 8.74
N ALA A 105 -3.66 -2.21 8.28
CA ALA A 105 -4.25 -1.96 6.97
C ALA A 105 -5.78 -1.95 7.02
N ILE A 106 -6.39 -1.18 6.12
CA ILE A 106 -7.83 -1.25 5.83
C ILE A 106 -7.99 -1.86 4.44
N ILE A 107 -8.70 -2.99 4.37
CA ILE A 107 -9.04 -3.67 3.13
C ILE A 107 -10.43 -3.21 2.70
N VAL A 108 -10.53 -2.63 1.51
CA VAL A 108 -11.81 -2.21 0.94
C VAL A 108 -12.33 -3.28 -0.01
N VAL A 109 -13.53 -3.77 0.24
CA VAL A 109 -14.21 -4.80 -0.55
C VAL A 109 -15.50 -4.23 -1.13
N ASP A 110 -15.80 -4.53 -2.39
CA ASP A 110 -17.05 -4.16 -3.03
C ASP A 110 -18.16 -5.12 -2.59
N GLY A 111 -19.23 -4.62 -1.94
CA GLY A 111 -20.32 -5.45 -1.42
C GLY A 111 -21.12 -6.23 -2.49
N ALA A 112 -21.02 -5.86 -3.76
CA ALA A 112 -21.63 -6.60 -4.85
C ALA A 112 -20.71 -7.68 -5.44
N LYS A 113 -19.38 -7.44 -5.42
CA LYS A 113 -18.38 -8.33 -6.03
C LYS A 113 -17.76 -9.32 -5.05
N GLY A 114 -17.63 -8.94 -3.78
CA GLY A 114 -16.95 -9.73 -2.75
C GLY A 114 -15.43 -9.67 -2.88
N VAL A 115 -14.76 -10.77 -2.52
CA VAL A 115 -13.30 -10.88 -2.52
C VAL A 115 -12.76 -11.13 -3.92
N GLU A 116 -11.99 -10.19 -4.43
CA GLU A 116 -11.41 -10.26 -5.78
C GLU A 116 -9.91 -10.64 -5.71
N ALA A 117 -9.34 -11.06 -6.85
CA ALA A 117 -7.99 -11.65 -6.91
C ALA A 117 -6.88 -10.78 -6.28
N GLN A 118 -6.92 -9.46 -6.47
CA GLN A 118 -5.92 -8.57 -5.88
C GLN A 118 -6.05 -8.50 -4.36
N THR A 119 -7.27 -8.53 -3.83
CA THR A 119 -7.52 -8.55 -2.38
C THR A 119 -6.88 -9.76 -1.71
N ARG A 120 -6.96 -10.95 -2.33
CA ARG A 120 -6.30 -12.17 -1.83
C ARG A 120 -4.78 -12.01 -1.74
N LYS A 121 -4.15 -11.52 -2.82
CA LYS A 121 -2.70 -11.30 -2.86
C LYS A 121 -2.23 -10.31 -1.79
N LEU A 122 -2.97 -9.22 -1.61
CA LEU A 122 -2.64 -8.20 -0.60
C LEU A 122 -2.80 -8.74 0.83
N MET A 123 -3.85 -9.54 1.06
CA MET A 123 -4.05 -10.20 2.36
C MET A 123 -2.95 -11.22 2.67
N GLU A 124 -2.44 -11.93 1.67
CA GLU A 124 -1.30 -12.84 1.85
C GLU A 124 -0.07 -12.08 2.39
N VAL A 125 0.23 -10.91 1.84
CA VAL A 125 1.33 -10.06 2.34
C VAL A 125 1.06 -9.58 3.76
N CYS A 126 -0.16 -9.14 4.08
CA CYS A 126 -0.53 -8.76 5.44
C CYS A 126 -0.34 -9.92 6.43
N ARG A 127 -0.72 -11.13 6.03
CA ARG A 127 -0.58 -12.34 6.85
C ARG A 127 0.89 -12.71 7.09
N MET A 128 1.73 -12.68 6.04
CA MET A 128 3.18 -12.92 6.18
C MET A 128 3.83 -12.00 7.19
N ARG A 129 3.36 -10.76 7.28
CA ARG A 129 3.89 -9.73 8.18
C ARG A 129 3.13 -9.64 9.52
N LYS A 130 2.08 -10.44 9.71
CA LYS A 130 1.15 -10.33 10.84
C LYS A 130 0.64 -8.91 11.03
N THR A 131 0.32 -8.24 9.92
CA THR A 131 -0.26 -6.89 9.92
C THR A 131 -1.74 -7.00 10.28
N PRO A 132 -2.22 -6.35 11.35
CA PRO A 132 -3.64 -6.30 11.68
C PRO A 132 -4.42 -5.64 10.54
N VAL A 133 -5.56 -6.23 10.19
CA VAL A 133 -6.41 -5.73 9.11
C VAL A 133 -7.82 -5.46 9.60
N ILE A 134 -8.43 -4.39 9.08
CA ILE A 134 -9.86 -4.10 9.18
C ILE A 134 -10.44 -4.20 7.78
N VAL A 135 -11.60 -4.80 7.64
CA VAL A 135 -12.30 -4.88 6.36
C VAL A 135 -13.43 -3.84 6.31
N PHE A 136 -13.49 -3.07 5.24
CA PHE A 136 -14.59 -2.17 4.93
C PHE A 136 -15.35 -2.66 3.72
N VAL A 137 -16.55 -3.20 3.93
CA VAL A 137 -17.46 -3.61 2.86
C VAL A 137 -18.20 -2.37 2.35
N ASN A 138 -17.81 -1.92 1.16
CA ASN A 138 -18.22 -0.67 0.56
C ASN A 138 -19.38 -0.85 -0.43
N LYS A 139 -20.04 0.24 -0.77
CA LYS A 139 -21.12 0.32 -1.77
C LYS A 139 -22.42 -0.37 -1.38
N MET A 140 -22.76 -0.39 -0.09
CA MET A 140 -24.02 -0.93 0.43
C MET A 140 -25.28 -0.19 -0.09
N ASP A 141 -25.09 1.00 -0.68
CA ASP A 141 -26.12 1.76 -1.41
C ASP A 141 -26.50 1.14 -2.77
N ARG A 142 -25.86 0.05 -3.16
CA ARG A 142 -26.16 -0.71 -4.39
C ARG A 142 -26.67 -2.10 -4.04
N GLU A 143 -27.44 -2.69 -4.97
CA GLU A 143 -27.78 -4.10 -4.87
C GLU A 143 -26.51 -4.95 -4.86
N GLY A 144 -26.38 -5.82 -3.89
CA GLY A 144 -25.19 -6.61 -3.64
C GLY A 144 -25.53 -8.00 -3.09
N ARG A 145 -24.50 -8.66 -2.58
CA ARG A 145 -24.61 -9.99 -1.97
C ARG A 145 -25.11 -9.86 -0.53
N ASP A 146 -25.65 -10.95 -0.01
CA ASP A 146 -26.05 -11.01 1.39
C ASP A 146 -24.83 -10.74 2.32
N PRO A 147 -24.98 -9.95 3.38
CA PRO A 147 -23.88 -9.66 4.30
C PRO A 147 -23.26 -10.90 4.97
N PHE A 148 -24.05 -11.92 5.30
CA PHE A 148 -23.51 -13.17 5.86
C PHE A 148 -22.71 -13.95 4.82
N ASP A 149 -23.18 -14.05 3.58
CA ASP A 149 -22.43 -14.68 2.47
C ASP A 149 -21.08 -13.96 2.24
N LEU A 150 -21.06 -12.63 2.41
CA LEU A 150 -19.82 -11.86 2.31
C LEU A 150 -18.86 -12.15 3.48
N LEU A 151 -19.36 -12.31 4.71
CA LEU A 151 -18.54 -12.68 5.85
C LEU A 151 -17.93 -14.08 5.68
N ASP A 152 -18.72 -15.04 5.23
CA ASP A 152 -18.24 -16.41 4.97
C ASP A 152 -17.16 -16.42 3.89
N GLU A 153 -17.35 -15.67 2.79
CA GLU A 153 -16.34 -15.52 1.75
C GLU A 153 -15.07 -14.84 2.26
N LEU A 154 -15.20 -13.79 3.11
CA LEU A 154 -14.05 -13.14 3.72
C LEU A 154 -13.21 -14.12 4.55
N GLU A 155 -13.85 -14.97 5.37
CA GLU A 155 -13.13 -15.98 6.15
C GLU A 155 -12.46 -17.03 5.27
N GLU A 156 -13.18 -17.57 4.28
CA GLU A 156 -12.67 -18.60 3.39
C GLU A 156 -11.52 -18.09 2.51
N GLU A 157 -11.72 -16.97 1.84
CA GLU A 157 -10.82 -16.45 0.81
C GLU A 157 -9.62 -15.70 1.41
N LEU A 158 -9.82 -14.98 2.53
CA LEU A 158 -8.73 -14.26 3.20
C LEU A 158 -8.05 -15.08 4.29
N GLN A 159 -8.60 -16.24 4.65
CA GLN A 159 -8.08 -17.15 5.67
C GLN A 159 -7.80 -16.44 7.01
N ILE A 160 -8.78 -15.68 7.48
CA ILE A 160 -8.77 -14.96 8.74
C ILE A 160 -10.18 -14.98 9.33
N SER A 161 -10.32 -15.18 10.63
CA SER A 161 -11.62 -15.04 11.27
C SER A 161 -12.10 -13.60 11.21
N VAL A 162 -13.40 -13.40 11.04
CA VAL A 162 -13.98 -12.06 11.00
C VAL A 162 -14.91 -11.79 12.19
N ARG A 163 -15.04 -10.52 12.57
CA ARG A 163 -16.06 -10.05 13.50
C ARG A 163 -16.68 -8.77 12.98
N PRO A 164 -17.98 -8.76 12.60
CA PRO A 164 -18.65 -7.52 12.27
C PRO A 164 -18.75 -6.60 13.49
N LEU A 165 -18.31 -5.36 13.32
CA LEU A 165 -18.45 -4.27 14.29
C LEU A 165 -19.50 -3.25 13.86
N SER A 166 -20.02 -3.36 12.65
CA SER A 166 -21.23 -2.70 12.20
C SER A 166 -22.08 -3.65 11.35
N TRP A 167 -23.38 -3.40 11.25
CA TRP A 167 -24.29 -4.22 10.47
C TRP A 167 -25.23 -3.38 9.62
N PRO A 168 -25.41 -3.67 8.32
CA PRO A 168 -26.24 -2.89 7.43
C PRO A 168 -27.73 -3.19 7.65
N ILE A 169 -28.57 -2.17 7.57
CA ILE A 169 -30.02 -2.29 7.59
C ILE A 169 -30.51 -2.20 6.17
N ASN A 170 -30.75 -3.35 5.55
CA ASN A 170 -30.98 -3.52 4.13
C ASN A 170 -29.79 -3.10 3.24
N GLN A 171 -30.00 -3.12 1.94
CA GLN A 171 -29.02 -2.71 0.93
C GLN A 171 -29.70 -2.19 -0.34
N GLY A 172 -28.92 -1.61 -1.24
CA GLY A 172 -29.43 -1.03 -2.47
C GLY A 172 -30.39 0.13 -2.23
N GLN A 173 -31.50 0.17 -2.94
CA GLN A 173 -32.50 1.22 -2.79
C GLN A 173 -33.22 1.20 -1.41
N ARG A 174 -33.19 0.08 -0.72
CA ARG A 174 -33.80 -0.09 0.60
C ARG A 174 -32.81 0.15 1.75
N PHE A 175 -31.58 0.50 1.46
CA PHE A 175 -30.56 0.77 2.46
C PHE A 175 -30.98 1.92 3.37
N LYS A 176 -31.19 1.63 4.65
CA LYS A 176 -31.67 2.60 5.64
C LYS A 176 -30.56 3.12 6.54
N GLY A 177 -29.54 2.32 6.75
CA GLY A 177 -28.51 2.68 7.68
C GLY A 177 -27.63 1.52 8.11
N VAL A 178 -26.81 1.78 9.12
CA VAL A 178 -25.95 0.78 9.76
C VAL A 178 -26.13 0.87 11.26
N TYR A 179 -26.22 -0.27 11.91
CA TYR A 179 -26.10 -0.36 13.35
C TYR A 179 -24.61 -0.57 13.71
N ASN A 180 -24.03 0.35 14.46
CA ASN A 180 -22.67 0.21 14.99
C ASN A 180 -22.72 -0.67 16.24
N ILE A 181 -22.29 -1.92 16.10
CA ILE A 181 -22.30 -2.93 17.19
C ILE A 181 -21.30 -2.54 18.28
N TYR A 182 -20.15 -1.96 17.91
CA TYR A 182 -19.10 -1.58 18.85
C TYR A 182 -19.51 -0.43 19.79
N GLU A 183 -20.19 0.58 19.24
CA GLU A 183 -20.64 1.76 19.99
C GLU A 183 -22.12 1.67 20.41
N GLN A 184 -22.86 0.64 19.98
CA GLN A 184 -24.29 0.46 20.19
C GLN A 184 -25.13 1.67 19.73
N GLN A 185 -24.87 2.14 18.50
CA GLN A 185 -25.51 3.30 17.92
C GLN A 185 -26.11 3.00 16.56
N LEU A 186 -27.28 3.56 16.30
CA LEU A 186 -27.93 3.52 15.00
C LEU A 186 -27.49 4.74 14.16
N ASN A 187 -26.99 4.49 12.97
CA ASN A 187 -26.60 5.53 12.01
C ASN A 187 -27.53 5.45 10.81
N LEU A 188 -28.41 6.43 10.68
CA LEU A 188 -29.40 6.45 9.60
C LEU A 188 -28.86 7.07 8.32
N PHE A 189 -29.17 6.46 7.19
CA PHE A 189 -28.78 6.93 5.87
C PHE A 189 -29.62 8.12 5.44
N THR A 190 -28.97 9.20 5.09
CA THR A 190 -29.56 10.33 4.35
C THR A 190 -28.81 10.47 3.05
N ALA A 191 -29.51 10.46 1.92
CA ALA A 191 -28.92 10.54 0.57
C ALA A 191 -28.21 11.87 0.25
N ASP A 192 -27.84 12.64 1.25
CA ASP A 192 -27.14 13.91 1.10
C ASP A 192 -25.63 13.69 1.17
N LYS A 193 -24.95 13.88 0.04
CA LYS A 193 -23.51 13.71 -0.12
C LYS A 193 -22.64 14.66 0.70
N GLN A 194 -23.25 15.64 1.37
CA GLN A 194 -22.54 16.71 2.10
C GLN A 194 -22.83 16.74 3.60
N LYS A 195 -23.84 16.03 4.07
CA LYS A 195 -24.20 16.02 5.49
C LYS A 195 -23.64 14.82 6.23
N VAL A 196 -23.16 15.07 7.44
CA VAL A 196 -22.85 14.03 8.42
C VAL A 196 -24.15 13.39 8.87
N THR A 197 -24.19 12.08 8.87
CA THR A 197 -25.33 11.25 9.31
C THR A 197 -25.72 11.57 10.76
N GLU A 198 -27.01 11.62 11.06
CA GLU A 198 -27.47 11.72 12.45
C GLU A 198 -27.19 10.40 13.17
N LYS A 199 -26.43 10.47 14.27
CA LYS A 199 -26.23 9.37 15.19
C LYS A 199 -27.37 9.38 16.19
N VAL A 200 -28.09 8.27 16.28
CA VAL A 200 -29.12 8.06 17.28
C VAL A 200 -28.69 6.95 18.20
N ALA A 201 -28.49 7.26 19.48
CA ALA A 201 -28.29 6.23 20.49
C ALA A 201 -29.62 5.48 20.64
N VAL A 202 -29.63 4.20 20.31
CA VAL A 202 -30.82 3.35 20.38
C VAL A 202 -30.46 2.10 21.17
N ASP A 203 -31.22 1.84 22.21
CA ASP A 203 -31.23 0.52 22.83
C ASP A 203 -32.05 -0.44 21.94
N ILE A 204 -31.35 -1.35 21.29
CA ILE A 204 -31.99 -2.33 20.37
C ILE A 204 -32.98 -3.27 21.09
N HIS A 205 -32.86 -3.41 22.41
CA HIS A 205 -33.75 -4.24 23.24
C HIS A 205 -34.94 -3.44 23.81
N ALA A 206 -34.87 -2.11 23.76
CA ALA A 206 -36.01 -1.26 24.18
C ALA A 206 -37.13 -1.32 23.13
N ALA A 207 -38.34 -1.58 23.60
CA ALA A 207 -39.51 -1.68 22.73
C ALA A 207 -39.86 -0.30 22.11
N GLY A 208 -39.95 -0.25 20.79
CA GLY A 208 -40.46 0.89 20.05
C GLY A 208 -39.40 1.90 19.57
N GLU A 209 -38.21 1.96 20.17
CA GLU A 209 -37.19 2.91 19.74
C GLU A 209 -36.59 2.57 18.38
N LEU A 210 -36.21 1.32 18.16
CA LEU A 210 -35.67 0.86 16.89
C LEU A 210 -36.73 0.90 15.80
N GLU A 211 -37.94 0.43 16.10
CA GLU A 211 -39.09 0.40 15.18
C GLU A 211 -39.47 1.79 14.69
N ALA A 212 -39.41 2.81 15.56
CA ALA A 212 -39.71 4.19 15.19
C ALA A 212 -38.73 4.74 14.13
N ASN A 213 -37.47 4.25 14.14
CA ASN A 213 -36.43 4.72 13.23
C ASN A 213 -36.35 3.93 11.92
N VAL A 214 -36.52 2.59 11.97
CA VAL A 214 -36.30 1.74 10.80
C VAL A 214 -37.55 0.97 10.34
N GLY A 215 -38.61 0.96 11.15
CA GLY A 215 -39.85 0.19 10.90
C GLY A 215 -39.81 -1.20 11.53
N GLU A 216 -41.00 -1.79 11.77
CA GLU A 216 -41.14 -3.05 12.50
C GLU A 216 -40.38 -4.24 11.87
N SER A 217 -40.53 -4.39 10.56
CA SER A 217 -39.89 -5.51 9.82
C SER A 217 -38.39 -5.47 9.87
N ASP A 218 -37.80 -4.29 9.65
CA ASP A 218 -36.33 -4.12 9.61
C ASP A 218 -35.73 -4.17 11.02
N ALA A 219 -36.47 -3.68 12.02
CA ALA A 219 -36.09 -3.80 13.42
C ALA A 219 -36.02 -5.25 13.88
N ALA A 220 -37.06 -6.05 13.54
CA ALA A 220 -37.10 -7.47 13.86
C ALA A 220 -35.95 -8.23 13.18
N LYS A 221 -35.72 -7.98 11.89
CA LYS A 221 -34.61 -8.59 11.16
C LYS A 221 -33.25 -8.20 11.75
N LEU A 222 -33.03 -6.94 12.09
CA LEU A 222 -31.76 -6.50 12.69
C LEU A 222 -31.47 -7.23 14.00
N ARG A 223 -32.47 -7.41 14.87
CA ARG A 223 -32.30 -8.17 16.13
C ARG A 223 -31.95 -9.63 15.85
N GLU A 224 -32.64 -10.29 14.92
CA GLU A 224 -32.34 -11.67 14.52
C GLU A 224 -30.91 -11.79 13.96
N ASP A 225 -30.49 -10.86 13.09
CA ASP A 225 -29.15 -10.84 12.53
C ASP A 225 -28.08 -10.64 13.63
N LEU A 226 -28.31 -9.76 14.60
CA LEU A 226 -27.38 -9.52 15.71
C LEU A 226 -27.28 -10.72 16.66
N GLU A 227 -28.37 -11.41 16.95
CA GLU A 227 -28.35 -12.67 17.72
C GLU A 227 -27.54 -13.74 16.99
N LEU A 228 -27.70 -13.83 15.66
CA LEU A 228 -26.91 -14.76 14.83
C LEU A 228 -25.43 -14.41 14.85
N ILE A 229 -25.08 -13.13 14.70
CA ILE A 229 -23.69 -12.65 14.78
C ILE A 229 -23.07 -13.05 16.13
N ASP A 230 -23.75 -12.81 17.23
CA ASP A 230 -23.23 -13.12 18.57
C ASP A 230 -23.14 -14.63 18.83
N GLY A 231 -23.93 -15.44 18.14
CA GLY A 231 -23.88 -16.90 18.24
C GLY A 231 -22.83 -17.58 17.38
N VAL A 232 -22.47 -16.97 16.23
CA VAL A 232 -21.62 -17.60 15.21
C VAL A 232 -20.20 -17.04 15.25
N TYR A 233 -20.03 -15.72 15.39
CA TYR A 233 -18.73 -15.07 15.30
C TYR A 233 -18.12 -14.84 16.68
N PRO A 234 -16.76 -14.86 16.81
CA PRO A 234 -16.10 -14.61 18.09
C PRO A 234 -16.43 -13.21 18.62
N THR A 235 -16.55 -13.08 19.93
CA THR A 235 -16.64 -11.75 20.55
C THR A 235 -15.40 -10.94 20.22
N PHE A 236 -15.57 -9.65 19.87
CA PHE A 236 -14.45 -8.80 19.54
C PHE A 236 -13.52 -8.61 20.75
N ASP A 237 -12.25 -8.89 20.52
CA ASP A 237 -11.17 -8.66 21.44
C ASP A 237 -10.01 -7.97 20.71
N ILE A 238 -9.49 -6.89 21.32
CA ILE A 238 -8.41 -6.09 20.71
C ILE A 238 -7.14 -6.92 20.52
N ASP A 239 -6.81 -7.81 21.44
CA ASP A 239 -5.58 -8.60 21.37
C ASP A 239 -5.61 -9.58 20.19
N THR A 240 -6.76 -10.19 19.89
CA THR A 240 -6.94 -11.06 18.70
C THR A 240 -6.89 -10.28 17.39
N TYR A 241 -7.34 -9.03 17.38
CA TYR A 241 -7.16 -8.14 16.24
C TYR A 241 -5.68 -7.76 16.06
N LEU A 242 -5.00 -7.33 17.13
CA LEU A 242 -3.60 -6.91 17.08
C LEU A 242 -2.64 -8.06 16.73
N SER A 243 -2.99 -9.31 17.05
CA SER A 243 -2.26 -10.51 16.66
C SER A 243 -2.55 -10.95 15.22
N ALA A 244 -3.44 -10.26 14.50
CA ALA A 244 -3.91 -10.58 13.16
C ALA A 244 -4.64 -11.92 13.04
N GLU A 245 -5.35 -12.34 14.09
CA GLU A 245 -6.18 -13.55 14.12
C GLU A 245 -7.62 -13.27 13.72
N VAL A 246 -8.14 -12.07 14.07
CA VAL A 246 -9.49 -11.64 13.78
C VAL A 246 -9.48 -10.30 13.06
N ALA A 247 -10.24 -10.17 11.98
CA ALA A 247 -10.44 -8.94 11.25
C ALA A 247 -11.81 -8.31 11.60
N PRO A 248 -11.85 -7.12 12.20
CA PRO A 248 -13.09 -6.35 12.31
C PRO A 248 -13.65 -6.01 10.95
N VAL A 249 -14.98 -6.11 10.79
CA VAL A 249 -15.68 -5.80 9.53
C VAL A 249 -16.66 -4.65 9.74
N PHE A 250 -16.56 -3.65 8.87
CA PHE A 250 -17.48 -2.51 8.80
C PHE A 250 -18.19 -2.50 7.45
N PHE A 251 -19.45 -2.09 7.44
CA PHE A 251 -20.26 -1.93 6.24
C PHE A 251 -20.58 -0.46 6.01
N GLY A 252 -20.61 -0.02 4.74
CA GLY A 252 -20.94 1.36 4.45
C GLY A 252 -21.00 1.71 2.97
N SER A 253 -21.07 3.01 2.69
CA SER A 253 -20.98 3.59 1.36
C SER A 253 -20.07 4.83 1.42
N ALA A 254 -18.83 4.68 0.99
CA ALA A 254 -17.87 5.79 0.98
C ALA A 254 -18.35 6.96 0.13
N LEU A 255 -19.00 6.68 -1.02
CA LEU A 255 -19.53 7.73 -1.89
C LEU A 255 -20.54 8.65 -1.18
N ASN A 256 -21.35 8.09 -0.30
CA ASN A 256 -22.42 8.78 0.40
C ASN A 256 -22.05 9.18 1.84
N ASN A 257 -20.77 9.13 2.22
CA ASN A 257 -20.23 9.42 3.57
C ASN A 257 -20.75 8.50 4.67
N PHE A 258 -21.19 7.30 4.32
CA PHE A 258 -21.90 6.42 5.22
C PHE A 258 -21.01 5.31 5.76
N GLY A 259 -21.01 5.10 7.08
CA GLY A 259 -20.16 4.13 7.76
C GLY A 259 -18.66 4.51 7.83
N VAL A 260 -18.24 5.61 7.20
CA VAL A 260 -16.83 6.04 7.12
C VAL A 260 -16.38 6.70 8.42
N LYS A 261 -17.24 7.56 8.98
CA LYS A 261 -16.92 8.20 10.27
C LYS A 261 -16.86 7.16 11.38
N GLU A 262 -17.78 6.22 11.39
CA GLU A 262 -17.84 5.11 12.34
C GLU A 262 -16.60 4.23 12.23
N LEU A 263 -16.16 3.93 11.01
CA LEU A 263 -14.90 3.24 10.77
C LEU A 263 -13.73 4.03 11.37
N LEU A 264 -13.64 5.34 11.11
CA LEU A 264 -12.53 6.17 11.59
C LEU A 264 -12.53 6.29 13.12
N ASP A 265 -13.71 6.55 13.71
CA ASP A 265 -13.87 6.66 15.18
C ASP A 265 -13.44 5.39 15.90
N CYS A 266 -13.81 4.22 15.36
CA CYS A 266 -13.39 2.94 15.91
C CYS A 266 -11.91 2.65 15.63
N PHE A 267 -11.48 2.88 14.37
CA PHE A 267 -10.12 2.63 13.92
C PHE A 267 -9.08 3.30 14.85
N VAL A 268 -9.21 4.59 15.13
CA VAL A 268 -8.20 5.31 15.93
C VAL A 268 -8.10 4.78 17.36
N LYS A 269 -9.18 4.15 17.87
CA LYS A 269 -9.22 3.54 19.22
C LYS A 269 -8.58 2.14 19.26
N ILE A 270 -8.85 1.30 18.24
CA ILE A 270 -8.43 -0.12 18.25
C ILE A 270 -7.15 -0.39 17.47
N ALA A 271 -6.82 0.44 16.45
CA ALA A 271 -5.62 0.25 15.66
C ALA A 271 -4.35 0.37 16.51
N PRO A 272 -3.29 -0.38 16.16
CA PRO A 272 -2.06 -0.35 16.96
C PRO A 272 -1.38 1.02 16.88
N ALA A 273 -0.75 1.40 17.98
CA ALA A 273 0.35 2.34 17.97
C ALA A 273 1.52 1.73 17.18
N PRO A 274 2.58 2.50 16.84
CA PRO A 274 3.74 1.98 16.14
C PRO A 274 4.26 0.69 16.75
N ARG A 275 4.50 -0.31 15.90
CA ARG A 275 4.87 -1.66 16.30
C ARG A 275 6.38 -1.88 16.17
N PRO A 276 6.96 -2.83 16.91
CA PRO A 276 8.34 -3.26 16.71
C PRO A 276 8.58 -3.71 15.26
N VAL A 277 9.71 -3.33 14.70
CA VAL A 277 10.07 -3.62 13.31
C VAL A 277 11.28 -4.56 13.29
N ALA A 278 11.19 -5.63 12.50
CA ALA A 278 12.28 -6.59 12.37
C ALA A 278 13.39 -6.04 11.47
N ALA A 279 14.62 -6.13 11.95
CA ALA A 279 15.83 -5.95 11.17
C ALA A 279 16.58 -7.30 11.07
N GLU A 280 17.64 -7.35 10.27
CA GLU A 280 18.47 -8.56 10.16
C GLU A 280 19.17 -8.90 11.47
N GLU A 281 19.67 -7.87 12.14
CA GLU A 281 20.47 -7.99 13.36
C GLU A 281 19.61 -8.16 14.62
N ARG A 282 18.44 -7.51 14.66
CA ARG A 282 17.55 -7.50 15.83
C ARG A 282 16.17 -6.95 15.51
N THR A 283 15.26 -7.05 16.46
CA THR A 283 13.99 -6.31 16.42
C THR A 283 14.19 -4.93 17.04
N VAL A 284 13.68 -3.89 16.38
CA VAL A 284 13.72 -2.50 16.85
C VAL A 284 12.41 -2.16 17.54
N ASP A 285 12.49 -1.72 18.80
CA ASP A 285 11.33 -1.27 19.56
C ASP A 285 11.10 0.24 19.35
N PRO A 286 9.86 0.69 19.10
CA PRO A 286 9.56 2.11 18.94
C PRO A 286 9.97 3.00 20.12
N GLU A 287 10.02 2.47 21.33
CA GLU A 287 10.39 3.23 22.54
C GLU A 287 11.91 3.40 22.74
N GLU A 288 12.73 2.81 21.89
CA GLU A 288 14.18 2.99 21.95
C GLU A 288 14.56 4.48 21.76
N PRO A 289 15.55 4.98 22.52
CA PRO A 289 15.87 6.42 22.52
C PRO A 289 16.57 6.91 21.27
N LYS A 290 17.28 6.01 20.55
CA LYS A 290 18.04 6.37 19.34
C LYS A 290 17.16 6.27 18.10
N PHE A 291 17.29 7.25 17.22
CA PHE A 291 16.59 7.24 15.95
C PHE A 291 17.06 6.09 15.06
N THR A 292 16.10 5.40 14.51
CA THR A 292 16.25 4.49 13.37
C THR A 292 15.08 4.68 12.41
N GLY A 293 15.33 4.48 11.13
CA GLY A 293 14.30 4.52 10.10
C GLY A 293 14.78 3.91 8.79
N PHE A 294 13.86 3.60 7.90
CA PHE A 294 14.19 3.04 6.59
C PHE A 294 13.40 3.69 5.45
N ILE A 295 14.01 3.69 4.28
CA ILE A 295 13.41 4.22 3.06
C ILE A 295 12.57 3.12 2.40
N PHE A 296 11.26 3.30 2.34
CA PHE A 296 10.36 2.34 1.70
C PHE A 296 9.89 2.79 0.31
N LYS A 297 10.04 4.07 -0.01
CA LYS A 297 9.57 4.66 -1.26
C LYS A 297 10.44 5.83 -1.67
N ILE A 298 10.65 5.98 -2.98
CA ILE A 298 11.29 7.16 -3.58
C ILE A 298 10.37 7.68 -4.68
N THR A 299 10.20 8.99 -4.77
CA THR A 299 9.42 9.62 -5.84
C THR A 299 10.21 10.78 -6.44
N ALA A 300 10.41 10.74 -7.75
CA ALA A 300 11.05 11.83 -8.50
C ALA A 300 9.99 12.80 -9.05
N ASN A 301 10.43 14.03 -9.34
CA ASN A 301 9.67 15.03 -10.10
C ASN A 301 8.27 15.37 -9.54
N ILE A 302 8.11 15.37 -8.22
CA ILE A 302 6.86 15.79 -7.57
C ILE A 302 6.51 17.25 -7.95
N ASP A 303 7.53 18.09 -8.13
CA ASP A 303 7.37 19.44 -8.69
C ASP A 303 7.96 19.44 -10.12
N PRO A 304 7.12 19.65 -11.17
CA PRO A 304 7.59 19.70 -12.55
C PRO A 304 8.67 20.78 -12.82
N ASN A 305 8.71 21.83 -11.99
CA ASN A 305 9.68 22.93 -12.10
C ASN A 305 11.02 22.63 -11.38
N HIS A 306 11.01 21.73 -10.43
CA HIS A 306 12.17 21.34 -9.65
C HIS A 306 12.39 19.83 -9.74
N ARG A 307 13.45 19.42 -10.43
CA ARG A 307 13.85 18.01 -10.58
C ARG A 307 14.44 17.47 -9.27
N SER A 308 13.60 17.36 -8.24
CA SER A 308 13.97 16.83 -6.93
C SER A 308 13.31 15.48 -6.70
N CYS A 309 14.07 14.55 -6.15
CA CYS A 309 13.53 13.31 -5.61
C CYS A 309 13.22 13.50 -4.13
N ILE A 310 12.22 12.76 -3.64
CA ILE A 310 11.92 12.65 -2.22
C ILE A 310 11.96 11.17 -1.85
N ALA A 311 12.78 10.85 -0.85
CA ALA A 311 12.82 9.55 -0.22
C ALA A 311 11.90 9.55 1.01
N PHE A 312 10.96 8.62 1.07
CA PHE A 312 10.02 8.49 2.18
C PHE A 312 10.61 7.53 3.22
N CYS A 313 10.86 8.09 4.39
CA CYS A 313 11.43 7.37 5.52
C CYS A 313 10.37 7.07 6.57
N LYS A 314 10.18 5.80 6.92
CA LYS A 314 9.43 5.39 8.12
C LYS A 314 10.33 5.56 9.33
N VAL A 315 9.88 6.32 10.33
CA VAL A 315 10.54 6.39 11.63
C VAL A 315 10.16 5.16 12.45
N CYS A 316 11.16 4.37 12.87
CA CYS A 316 10.97 3.11 13.59
C CYS A 316 11.22 3.24 15.09
N SER A 317 12.21 4.04 15.50
CA SER A 317 12.52 4.29 16.91
C SER A 317 13.11 5.69 17.10
N GLY A 318 13.17 6.13 18.35
CA GLY A 318 13.75 7.41 18.75
C GLY A 318 12.98 8.60 18.20
N LYS A 319 13.69 9.67 17.92
CA LYS A 319 13.14 10.91 17.39
C LYS A 319 13.98 11.42 16.22
N PHE A 320 13.35 11.58 15.06
CA PHE A 320 13.97 12.30 13.95
C PHE A 320 14.02 13.80 14.28
N VAL A 321 15.16 14.43 14.08
CA VAL A 321 15.36 15.86 14.30
C VAL A 321 15.99 16.49 13.06
N ARG A 322 15.42 17.60 12.61
CA ARG A 322 15.94 18.39 11.48
C ARG A 322 17.40 18.79 11.72
N ASN A 323 18.23 18.68 10.68
CA ASN A 323 19.66 18.97 10.69
C ASN A 323 20.53 18.11 11.64
N ALA A 324 19.96 17.12 12.33
CA ALA A 324 20.75 16.17 13.09
C ALA A 324 21.58 15.26 12.16
N PRO A 325 22.72 14.75 12.62
CA PRO A 325 23.54 13.83 11.83
C PRO A 325 22.98 12.41 11.91
N TYR A 326 22.79 11.78 10.76
CA TYR A 326 22.36 10.38 10.66
C TYR A 326 23.33 9.58 9.81
N LEU A 327 23.63 8.36 10.23
CA LEU A 327 24.40 7.40 9.45
C LEU A 327 23.49 6.82 8.35
N HIS A 328 23.88 7.00 7.09
CA HIS A 328 23.32 6.23 5.97
C HIS A 328 24.08 4.91 5.91
N VAL A 329 23.47 3.83 6.39
CA VAL A 329 24.15 2.56 6.69
C VAL A 329 24.83 1.97 5.45
N ARG A 330 24.13 1.86 4.32
CA ARG A 330 24.66 1.25 3.09
C ARG A 330 25.94 1.91 2.59
N ASN A 331 26.07 3.23 2.66
CA ASN A 331 27.24 3.93 2.14
C ASN A 331 28.23 4.41 3.20
N GLY A 332 27.93 4.20 4.49
CA GLY A 332 28.77 4.56 5.62
C GLY A 332 28.94 6.06 5.84
N LYS A 333 28.12 6.91 5.19
CA LYS A 333 28.26 8.38 5.25
C LYS A 333 27.25 8.99 6.21
N THR A 334 27.66 10.07 6.86
CA THR A 334 26.74 10.89 7.65
C THR A 334 26.00 11.87 6.75
N VAL A 335 24.69 11.91 6.90
CA VAL A 335 23.78 12.80 6.17
C VAL A 335 23.01 13.71 7.13
N ARG A 336 22.59 14.88 6.64
CA ARG A 336 21.77 15.86 7.37
C ARG A 336 20.69 16.39 6.45
N PHE A 337 19.50 16.65 6.99
CA PHE A 337 18.35 17.11 6.22
C PHE A 337 17.91 18.49 6.70
N SER A 338 18.07 19.51 5.85
CA SER A 338 17.69 20.89 6.14
C SER A 338 16.20 21.17 5.93
N SER A 339 15.55 20.38 5.07
CA SER A 339 14.16 20.59 4.69
C SER A 339 13.40 19.25 4.64
N PRO A 340 13.37 18.49 5.76
CA PRO A 340 12.53 17.29 5.84
C PRO A 340 11.07 17.72 5.78
N THR A 341 10.22 16.96 5.08
CA THR A 341 8.85 17.33 4.80
C THR A 341 7.87 16.28 5.31
N GLN A 342 6.70 16.77 5.65
CA GLN A 342 5.51 16.03 5.98
C GLN A 342 4.42 16.37 4.96
N PHE A 343 3.50 15.45 4.72
CA PHE A 343 2.51 15.59 3.66
C PHE A 343 1.10 15.70 4.27
N MET A 344 0.58 16.92 4.36
CA MET A 344 -0.78 17.20 4.78
C MET A 344 -1.67 17.38 3.53
N ALA A 345 -2.29 16.28 3.09
CA ALA A 345 -3.05 16.25 1.84
C ALA A 345 -2.20 16.75 0.65
N GLN A 346 -2.56 17.89 0.04
CA GLN A 346 -1.80 18.48 -1.07
C GLN A 346 -0.68 19.44 -0.64
N ARG A 347 -0.51 19.66 0.67
CA ARG A 347 0.48 20.60 1.20
C ARG A 347 1.70 19.85 1.70
N LYS A 348 2.87 20.42 1.39
CA LYS A 348 4.14 19.99 1.98
C LYS A 348 4.52 21.00 3.06
N GLU A 349 4.81 20.52 4.24
CA GLU A 349 5.29 21.34 5.34
C GLU A 349 6.65 20.83 5.81
N THR A 350 7.57 21.77 6.04
CA THR A 350 8.86 21.41 6.65
C THR A 350 8.66 21.14 8.12
N ILE A 351 9.23 20.04 8.62
CA ILE A 351 9.11 19.62 10.01
C ILE A 351 10.43 19.72 10.72
N ASP A 352 10.39 19.98 12.02
CA ASP A 352 11.57 19.98 12.88
C ASP A 352 11.80 18.64 13.57
N GLU A 353 10.74 17.91 13.87
CA GLU A 353 10.79 16.63 14.59
C GLU A 353 9.77 15.64 14.01
N ALA A 354 10.07 14.34 14.10
CA ALA A 354 9.16 13.25 13.85
C ALA A 354 9.42 12.07 14.80
N TYR A 355 8.38 11.29 15.05
CA TYR A 355 8.40 10.22 16.04
C TYR A 355 8.10 8.87 15.38
N PRO A 356 8.35 7.74 16.06
CA PRO A 356 8.00 6.42 15.54
C PRO A 356 6.55 6.37 15.04
N GLY A 357 6.37 5.79 13.88
CA GLY A 357 5.10 5.78 13.15
C GLY A 357 4.99 6.85 12.07
N ASP A 358 5.66 8.00 12.20
CA ASP A 358 5.63 9.04 11.19
C ASP A 358 6.36 8.63 9.91
N ILE A 359 5.90 9.22 8.81
CA ILE A 359 6.55 9.12 7.50
C ILE A 359 7.13 10.50 7.16
N VAL A 360 8.46 10.54 6.98
CA VAL A 360 9.19 11.77 6.68
C VAL A 360 9.66 11.75 5.23
N GLY A 361 9.34 12.80 4.48
CA GLY A 361 9.90 13.02 3.15
C GLY A 361 11.28 13.68 3.24
N LEU A 362 12.30 12.98 2.81
CA LEU A 362 13.69 13.45 2.82
C LEU A 362 14.08 13.90 1.41
N PRO A 363 14.57 15.16 1.24
CA PRO A 363 15.11 15.59 -0.05
C PRO A 363 16.25 14.67 -0.47
N ASP A 364 16.19 14.14 -1.67
CA ASP A 364 17.16 13.20 -2.21
C ASP A 364 17.78 13.70 -3.51
N ASN A 365 19.09 13.61 -3.62
CA ASN A 365 19.86 13.92 -4.82
C ASN A 365 20.27 12.64 -5.58
N GLY A 366 19.57 11.54 -5.38
CA GLY A 366 19.85 10.24 -5.98
C GLY A 366 20.86 9.39 -5.20
N ILE A 367 20.98 9.63 -3.87
CA ILE A 367 21.86 8.83 -3.00
C ILE A 367 21.13 7.66 -2.35
N PHE A 368 19.80 7.75 -2.20
CA PHE A 368 19.01 6.72 -1.55
C PHE A 368 18.54 5.63 -2.53
N LYS A 369 18.41 4.44 -1.98
CA LYS A 369 17.69 3.32 -2.57
C LYS A 369 16.57 2.87 -1.63
N ILE A 370 15.55 2.23 -2.18
CA ILE A 370 14.51 1.58 -1.39
C ILE A 370 15.18 0.50 -0.53
N GLY A 371 14.83 0.45 0.76
CA GLY A 371 15.46 -0.42 1.76
C GLY A 371 16.63 0.21 2.53
N ASP A 372 17.14 1.37 2.11
CA ASP A 372 18.22 2.05 2.84
C ASP A 372 17.80 2.39 4.27
N THR A 373 18.72 2.18 5.20
CA THR A 373 18.54 2.45 6.63
C THR A 373 19.29 3.70 7.05
N LEU A 374 18.65 4.49 7.90
CA LEU A 374 19.21 5.65 8.60
C LEU A 374 19.20 5.41 10.10
N THR A 375 20.32 5.68 10.78
CA THR A 375 20.47 5.48 12.22
C THR A 375 21.31 6.59 12.87
N GLU A 376 21.39 6.60 14.19
CA GLU A 376 22.34 7.42 14.96
C GLU A 376 23.70 6.72 15.18
N GLY A 377 24.17 5.93 14.20
CA GLY A 377 25.50 5.30 14.20
C GLY A 377 25.49 3.77 14.32
N GLU A 378 24.35 3.14 14.52
CA GLU A 378 24.22 1.68 14.52
C GLU A 378 24.25 1.12 13.10
N GLN A 379 24.93 -0.01 12.90
CA GLN A 379 24.85 -0.79 11.67
C GLN A 379 23.61 -1.69 11.78
N LEU A 380 22.57 -1.36 11.03
CA LEU A 380 21.27 -1.99 11.09
C LEU A 380 20.64 -2.06 9.69
N HIS A 381 20.04 -3.21 9.34
CA HIS A 381 19.38 -3.42 8.06
C HIS A 381 17.94 -3.88 8.30
N PHE A 382 16.96 -3.04 7.98
CA PHE A 382 15.55 -3.42 8.09
C PHE A 382 15.19 -4.43 7.00
N LYS A 383 14.44 -5.47 7.39
CA LYS A 383 13.94 -6.48 6.45
C LYS A 383 12.84 -5.87 5.58
N GLY A 384 13.10 -5.80 4.28
CA GLY A 384 12.14 -5.38 3.27
C GLY A 384 11.28 -6.54 2.75
N LEU A 385 10.47 -6.25 1.74
CA LEU A 385 9.91 -7.28 0.87
C LEU A 385 10.84 -7.43 -0.34
N PRO A 386 11.14 -8.66 -0.74
CA PRO A 386 11.96 -8.90 -1.93
C PRO A 386 11.23 -8.42 -3.19
N SER A 387 11.99 -7.99 -4.19
CA SER A 387 11.45 -7.78 -5.53
C SER A 387 11.19 -9.13 -6.20
N PHE A 388 9.96 -9.34 -6.65
CA PHE A 388 9.57 -10.58 -7.32
C PHE A 388 10.01 -10.58 -8.79
N SER A 389 10.17 -11.79 -9.37
CA SER A 389 10.43 -11.91 -10.80
C SER A 389 9.31 -11.26 -11.62
N PRO A 390 9.63 -10.38 -12.58
CA PRO A 390 8.64 -9.79 -13.46
C PRO A 390 7.86 -10.84 -14.27
N GLU A 391 6.67 -10.46 -14.70
CA GLU A 391 5.80 -11.29 -15.55
C GLU A 391 5.89 -10.92 -17.02
N MET A 392 6.30 -9.68 -17.34
CA MET A 392 6.41 -9.16 -18.69
C MET A 392 7.76 -8.48 -18.93
N PHE A 393 8.30 -8.66 -20.11
CA PHE A 393 9.62 -8.16 -20.48
C PHE A 393 9.60 -7.49 -21.84
N LYS A 394 10.29 -6.34 -21.98
CA LYS A 394 10.54 -5.68 -23.27
C LYS A 394 11.92 -5.07 -23.29
N TYR A 395 12.56 -5.09 -24.46
CA TYR A 395 13.71 -4.24 -24.69
C TYR A 395 13.27 -2.78 -24.73
N ILE A 396 14.08 -1.91 -24.14
CA ILE A 396 13.93 -0.46 -24.25
C ILE A 396 15.04 0.09 -25.13
N GLU A 397 14.66 0.82 -26.18
CA GLU A 397 15.58 1.43 -27.12
C GLU A 397 15.36 2.94 -27.19
N ASN A 398 16.44 3.64 -27.47
CA ASN A 398 16.38 5.08 -27.69
C ASN A 398 15.79 5.37 -29.07
N ALA A 399 14.67 6.09 -29.12
CA ALA A 399 14.07 6.52 -30.38
C ALA A 399 14.69 7.82 -30.93
N ASP A 400 15.46 8.57 -30.12
CA ASP A 400 16.14 9.80 -30.51
C ASP A 400 17.60 9.79 -30.01
N PRO A 401 18.59 9.52 -30.90
CA PRO A 401 20.00 9.49 -30.51
C PRO A 401 20.50 10.74 -29.78
N MET A 402 19.92 11.91 -30.07
CA MET A 402 20.29 13.16 -29.41
C MET A 402 19.88 13.24 -27.94
N LYS A 403 18.97 12.38 -27.50
CA LYS A 403 18.40 12.33 -26.15
C LYS A 403 18.91 11.17 -25.29
N THR A 404 20.01 10.53 -25.68
CA THR A 404 20.55 9.34 -24.99
C THR A 404 20.80 9.58 -23.50
N LYS A 405 21.36 10.73 -23.11
CA LYS A 405 21.63 11.06 -21.71
C LYS A 405 20.33 11.26 -20.92
N GLN A 406 19.33 11.92 -21.52
CA GLN A 406 18.03 12.14 -20.90
C GLN A 406 17.29 10.82 -20.71
N LEU A 407 17.29 9.94 -21.72
CA LEU A 407 16.69 8.62 -21.64
C LEU A 407 17.35 7.79 -20.54
N GLN A 408 18.68 7.75 -20.50
CA GLN A 408 19.41 7.02 -19.47
C GLN A 408 19.05 7.52 -18.06
N LYS A 409 19.10 8.85 -17.87
CA LYS A 409 18.72 9.47 -16.60
C LYS A 409 17.28 9.14 -16.20
N GLY A 410 16.35 9.19 -17.16
CA GLY A 410 14.94 8.85 -16.90
C GLY A 410 14.77 7.39 -16.49
N ILE A 411 15.41 6.46 -17.20
CA ILE A 411 15.40 5.04 -16.84
C ILE A 411 15.96 4.85 -15.42
N ASP A 412 17.13 5.42 -15.11
CA ASP A 412 17.77 5.24 -13.82
C ASP A 412 16.87 5.74 -12.68
N GLN A 413 16.27 6.94 -12.81
CA GLN A 413 15.39 7.49 -11.80
C GLN A 413 14.09 6.69 -11.64
N LEU A 414 13.45 6.26 -12.74
CA LEU A 414 12.25 5.42 -12.66
C LEU A 414 12.52 4.06 -12.00
N MET A 415 13.72 3.50 -12.25
CA MET A 415 14.11 2.26 -11.57
C MET A 415 14.44 2.49 -10.09
N ASP A 416 15.01 3.66 -9.72
CA ASP A 416 15.23 4.03 -8.31
C ASP A 416 13.90 4.18 -7.55
N GLU A 417 12.85 4.65 -8.21
CA GLU A 417 11.48 4.67 -7.68
C GLU A 417 10.87 3.27 -7.56
N GLY A 418 11.49 2.25 -8.15
CA GLY A 418 10.97 0.88 -8.18
C GLY A 418 9.73 0.70 -9.05
N VAL A 419 9.55 1.52 -10.08
CA VAL A 419 8.43 1.40 -11.02
C VAL A 419 8.50 0.11 -11.82
N ALA A 420 9.71 -0.38 -12.12
CA ALA A 420 9.99 -1.62 -12.82
C ALA A 420 11.40 -2.11 -12.50
N GLN A 421 11.79 -3.24 -13.09
CA GLN A 421 13.13 -3.80 -12.92
C GLN A 421 13.92 -3.69 -14.22
N LEU A 422 15.22 -3.38 -14.10
CA LEU A 422 16.14 -3.26 -15.24
C LEU A 422 17.12 -4.42 -15.24
N PHE A 423 17.22 -5.08 -16.37
CA PHE A 423 18.22 -6.09 -16.66
C PHE A 423 19.06 -5.67 -17.86
N VAL A 424 20.35 -5.93 -17.83
CA VAL A 424 21.25 -5.74 -18.96
C VAL A 424 21.69 -7.11 -19.45
N ASN A 425 21.30 -7.48 -20.65
CA ASN A 425 21.68 -8.76 -21.25
C ASN A 425 23.19 -8.78 -21.52
N GLU A 426 23.90 -9.77 -20.99
CA GLU A 426 25.37 -9.85 -21.12
C GLU A 426 25.83 -10.18 -22.53
N PHE A 427 25.01 -10.89 -23.32
CA PHE A 427 25.36 -11.29 -24.69
C PHE A 427 25.38 -10.10 -25.67
N ASN A 428 24.36 -9.22 -25.60
CA ASN A 428 24.19 -8.16 -26.57
C ASN A 428 24.21 -6.73 -25.98
N GLY A 429 24.35 -6.60 -24.66
CA GLY A 429 24.36 -5.32 -23.95
C GLY A 429 23.04 -4.55 -23.94
N ARG A 430 21.96 -5.15 -24.46
CA ARG A 430 20.65 -4.50 -24.55
C ARG A 430 19.98 -4.44 -23.18
N LYS A 431 19.23 -3.36 -22.95
CA LYS A 431 18.46 -3.15 -21.72
C LYS A 431 17.08 -3.76 -21.85
N ILE A 432 16.70 -4.51 -20.83
CA ILE A 432 15.39 -5.15 -20.71
C ILE A 432 14.70 -4.54 -19.49
N ILE A 433 13.48 -4.09 -19.69
CA ILE A 433 12.60 -3.66 -18.60
C ILE A 433 11.64 -4.81 -18.29
N GLY A 434 11.64 -5.23 -17.03
CA GLY A 434 10.71 -6.21 -16.47
C GLY A 434 9.63 -5.55 -15.64
N THR A 435 8.37 -5.90 -15.88
CA THR A 435 7.19 -5.35 -15.21
C THR A 435 6.24 -6.46 -14.76
N VAL A 436 5.31 -6.15 -13.87
CA VAL A 436 4.21 -7.04 -13.51
C VAL A 436 3.13 -7.03 -14.60
N GLY A 437 2.88 -5.87 -15.23
CA GLY A 437 1.85 -5.76 -16.23
C GLY A 437 2.11 -4.72 -17.33
N GLN A 438 1.22 -4.72 -18.32
CA GLN A 438 1.35 -3.88 -19.52
C GLN A 438 1.26 -2.39 -19.20
N LEU A 439 0.45 -2.00 -18.23
CA LEU A 439 0.22 -0.59 -17.90
C LEU A 439 1.49 0.10 -17.39
N GLN A 440 2.38 -0.63 -16.71
CA GLN A 440 3.67 -0.07 -16.27
C GLN A 440 4.53 0.40 -17.45
N PHE A 441 4.56 -0.34 -18.58
CA PHE A 441 5.28 0.12 -19.78
C PHE A 441 4.72 1.43 -20.33
N GLU A 442 3.40 1.60 -20.31
CA GLU A 442 2.75 2.82 -20.76
C GLU A 442 3.07 4.00 -19.84
N VAL A 443 3.06 3.77 -18.52
CA VAL A 443 3.45 4.77 -17.53
C VAL A 443 4.90 5.17 -17.67
N ILE A 444 5.81 4.21 -17.83
CA ILE A 444 7.24 4.47 -18.05
C ILE A 444 7.44 5.30 -19.31
N GLN A 445 6.80 4.93 -20.43
CA GLN A 445 6.91 5.67 -21.69
C GLN A 445 6.39 7.10 -21.52
N TYR A 446 5.20 7.26 -20.95
CA TYR A 446 4.61 8.58 -20.70
C TYR A 446 5.53 9.47 -19.86
N ARG A 447 6.09 8.93 -18.79
CA ARG A 447 7.00 9.66 -17.90
C ARG A 447 8.32 10.02 -18.58
N LEU A 448 8.92 9.10 -19.34
CA LEU A 448 10.14 9.37 -20.12
C LEU A 448 9.93 10.51 -21.12
N GLU A 449 8.78 10.52 -21.81
CA GLU A 449 8.46 11.55 -22.80
C GLU A 449 8.15 12.90 -22.15
N ASN A 450 7.34 12.93 -21.10
CA ASN A 450 6.81 14.18 -20.53
C ASN A 450 7.69 14.77 -19.42
N GLU A 451 8.36 13.95 -18.61
CA GLU A 451 9.22 14.41 -17.52
C GLU A 451 10.67 14.58 -17.95
N TYR A 452 11.18 13.72 -18.84
CA TYR A 452 12.59 13.71 -19.26
C TYR A 452 12.80 14.20 -20.69
N GLY A 453 11.73 14.37 -21.46
CA GLY A 453 11.78 14.79 -22.88
C GLY A 453 12.49 13.77 -23.77
N ALA A 454 12.46 12.49 -23.40
CA ALA A 454 13.13 11.41 -24.10
C ALA A 454 12.11 10.37 -24.60
N LYS A 455 12.12 10.13 -25.91
CA LYS A 455 11.26 9.11 -26.51
C LYS A 455 11.96 7.75 -26.49
N CYS A 456 11.24 6.71 -26.09
CA CYS A 456 11.70 5.34 -26.17
C CYS A 456 10.88 4.53 -27.19
N ARG A 457 11.44 3.41 -27.61
CA ARG A 457 10.76 2.38 -28.39
C ARG A 457 10.82 1.07 -27.64
N TRP A 458 9.69 0.37 -27.61
CA TRP A 458 9.59 -0.95 -27.02
C TRP A 458 9.70 -2.02 -28.09
N GLU A 459 10.53 -3.02 -27.83
CA GLU A 459 10.62 -4.23 -28.63
C GLU A 459 10.22 -5.42 -27.75
N PRO A 460 9.18 -6.18 -28.10
CA PRO A 460 8.77 -7.36 -27.33
C PRO A 460 9.88 -8.40 -27.27
N ILE A 461 9.99 -9.07 -26.12
CA ILE A 461 10.84 -10.24 -25.92
C ILE A 461 10.03 -11.31 -25.20
N HIS A 462 10.11 -12.55 -25.67
CA HIS A 462 9.50 -13.68 -24.99
C HIS A 462 10.45 -14.20 -23.92
N LEU A 463 10.15 -13.89 -22.68
CA LEU A 463 10.79 -14.45 -21.49
C LEU A 463 9.72 -15.01 -20.57
N PHE A 464 10.03 -16.13 -19.96
CA PHE A 464 9.14 -16.81 -19.01
C PHE A 464 9.37 -16.31 -17.60
N LYS A 465 10.65 -16.27 -17.15
CA LYS A 465 11.03 -15.83 -15.81
C LYS A 465 12.43 -15.24 -15.77
N ALA A 466 12.64 -14.29 -14.87
CA ALA A 466 13.95 -13.87 -14.41
C ALA A 466 14.28 -14.61 -13.11
N CYS A 467 15.43 -15.25 -13.03
CA CYS A 467 15.88 -15.99 -11.86
C CYS A 467 17.24 -15.44 -11.43
N TRP A 468 17.34 -14.97 -10.19
CA TRP A 468 18.63 -14.68 -9.58
C TRP A 468 19.31 -16.01 -9.25
N ILE A 469 20.58 -16.13 -9.60
CA ILE A 469 21.32 -17.37 -9.46
C ILE A 469 22.49 -17.22 -8.49
N GLU A 470 22.68 -18.23 -7.67
CA GLU A 470 23.86 -18.37 -6.82
C GLU A 470 24.31 -19.82 -6.75
N SER A 471 25.57 -20.05 -6.39
CA SER A 471 26.11 -21.37 -6.15
C SER A 471 27.22 -21.31 -5.12
N ASP A 472 27.28 -22.34 -4.29
CA ASP A 472 28.42 -22.57 -3.39
C ASP A 472 29.65 -23.14 -4.14
N ASP A 473 29.48 -23.55 -5.41
CA ASP A 473 30.54 -23.96 -6.31
C ASP A 473 30.79 -22.88 -7.40
N PRO A 474 31.83 -22.02 -7.25
CA PRO A 474 32.16 -21.01 -8.23
C PRO A 474 32.50 -21.57 -9.62
N ALA A 475 33.05 -22.82 -9.69
CA ALA A 475 33.42 -23.41 -10.96
C ALA A 475 32.19 -23.85 -11.75
N GLU A 476 31.17 -24.39 -11.09
CA GLU A 476 29.90 -24.74 -11.72
C GLU A 476 29.14 -23.49 -12.15
N LEU A 477 29.16 -22.42 -11.35
CA LEU A 477 28.54 -21.14 -11.69
C LEU A 477 29.17 -20.54 -12.98
N GLU A 478 30.49 -20.54 -13.08
CA GLU A 478 31.18 -20.06 -14.27
C GLU A 478 30.91 -20.96 -15.51
N GLN A 479 30.81 -22.27 -15.31
CA GLN A 479 30.42 -23.19 -16.37
C GLN A 479 28.97 -22.94 -16.84
N PHE A 480 28.07 -22.69 -15.91
CA PHE A 480 26.68 -22.33 -16.20
C PHE A 480 26.62 -21.06 -17.05
N LYS A 481 27.27 -19.99 -16.60
CA LYS A 481 27.31 -18.72 -17.34
C LYS A 481 27.83 -18.88 -18.77
N LYS A 482 28.88 -19.67 -18.95
CA LYS A 482 29.44 -19.97 -20.29
C LYS A 482 28.47 -20.75 -21.17
N ARG A 483 27.80 -21.78 -20.62
CA ARG A 483 26.85 -22.59 -21.38
C ARG A 483 25.54 -21.87 -21.69
N LYS A 484 25.09 -21.00 -20.78
CA LYS A 484 23.81 -20.27 -20.86
C LYS A 484 23.99 -18.78 -21.17
N TYR A 485 25.15 -18.37 -21.70
CA TYR A 485 25.54 -16.97 -21.83
C TYR A 485 24.51 -16.09 -22.54
N GLN A 486 23.73 -16.62 -23.50
CA GLN A 486 22.66 -15.90 -24.19
C GLN A 486 21.49 -15.48 -23.26
N TYR A 487 21.31 -16.24 -22.19
CA TYR A 487 20.26 -16.03 -21.19
C TYR A 487 20.76 -15.27 -19.97
N MET A 488 22.05 -14.93 -19.94
CA MET A 488 22.62 -14.22 -18.80
C MET A 488 22.39 -12.72 -18.89
N ALA A 489 22.04 -12.14 -17.75
CA ALA A 489 21.89 -10.71 -17.57
C ALA A 489 22.43 -10.28 -16.21
N LYS A 490 22.63 -8.98 -16.06
CA LYS A 490 22.89 -8.34 -14.78
C LYS A 490 21.70 -7.48 -14.40
N ASP A 491 21.32 -7.50 -13.12
CA ASP A 491 20.42 -6.48 -12.59
C ASP A 491 21.17 -5.17 -12.27
N ARG A 492 20.49 -4.20 -11.67
CA ARG A 492 21.10 -2.90 -11.34
C ARG A 492 22.19 -2.99 -10.26
N GLU A 493 22.11 -3.98 -9.39
CA GLU A 493 23.07 -4.26 -8.33
C GLU A 493 24.27 -5.06 -8.83
N GLY A 494 24.24 -5.48 -10.11
CA GLY A 494 25.30 -6.28 -10.72
C GLY A 494 25.20 -7.78 -10.42
N ARG A 495 24.07 -8.24 -9.84
CA ARG A 495 23.86 -9.66 -9.57
C ARG A 495 23.58 -10.43 -10.84
N ASP A 496 23.95 -11.71 -10.83
CA ASP A 496 23.72 -12.63 -11.94
C ASP A 496 22.24 -13.02 -12.03
N VAL A 497 21.66 -12.83 -13.20
CA VAL A 497 20.25 -13.17 -13.49
C VAL A 497 20.21 -14.07 -14.72
N PHE A 498 19.52 -15.20 -14.58
CA PHE A 498 19.19 -16.09 -15.69
C PHE A 498 17.79 -15.75 -16.22
N LEU A 499 17.71 -15.33 -17.47
CA LEU A 499 16.47 -14.96 -18.16
C LEU A 499 15.97 -16.17 -18.95
N ALA A 500 15.16 -17.01 -18.33
CA ALA A 500 14.60 -18.19 -19.00
C ALA A 500 13.52 -17.78 -20.02
N ASP A 501 13.61 -18.25 -21.26
CA ASP A 501 12.63 -18.00 -22.32
C ASP A 501 11.39 -18.90 -22.19
N SER A 502 11.53 -20.04 -21.52
CA SER A 502 10.43 -21.00 -21.30
C SER A 502 10.60 -21.77 -20.00
N GLY A 503 9.51 -22.31 -19.50
CA GLY A 503 9.54 -23.22 -18.34
C GLY A 503 10.40 -24.46 -18.58
N TYR A 504 10.45 -24.95 -19.82
CA TYR A 504 11.30 -26.09 -20.19
C TYR A 504 12.80 -25.75 -20.06
N VAL A 505 13.22 -24.59 -20.57
CA VAL A 505 14.62 -24.14 -20.46
C VAL A 505 15.05 -23.96 -19.00
N LEU A 506 14.14 -23.43 -18.16
CA LEU A 506 14.39 -23.31 -16.72
C LEU A 506 14.53 -24.69 -16.07
N GLN A 507 13.61 -25.60 -16.34
CA GLN A 507 13.65 -26.96 -15.79
C GLN A 507 14.91 -27.71 -16.20
N MET A 508 15.32 -27.63 -17.46
CA MET A 508 16.57 -28.23 -17.93
C MET A 508 17.80 -27.62 -17.27
N ALA A 509 17.81 -26.29 -17.07
CA ALA A 509 18.89 -25.63 -16.36
C ALA A 509 19.02 -26.11 -14.92
N GLN A 510 17.91 -26.31 -14.22
CA GLN A 510 17.85 -26.83 -12.85
C GLN A 510 18.29 -28.32 -12.77
N GLN A 511 18.00 -29.11 -13.80
CA GLN A 511 18.41 -30.52 -13.84
C GLN A 511 19.91 -30.71 -14.15
N ASP A 512 20.44 -29.90 -15.07
CA ASP A 512 21.83 -29.99 -15.53
C ASP A 512 22.82 -29.43 -14.51
N PHE A 513 22.39 -28.47 -13.66
CA PHE A 513 23.25 -27.74 -12.71
C PHE A 513 22.65 -27.79 -11.30
N LYS A 514 22.93 -28.85 -10.58
CA LYS A 514 22.27 -29.15 -9.30
C LYS A 514 22.73 -28.29 -8.12
N HIS A 515 23.91 -27.70 -8.20
CA HIS A 515 24.45 -26.82 -7.15
C HIS A 515 24.14 -25.34 -7.39
N ILE A 516 23.42 -25.03 -8.49
CA ILE A 516 22.92 -23.68 -8.73
C ILE A 516 21.52 -23.55 -8.14
N ARG A 517 21.37 -22.58 -7.25
CA ARG A 517 20.07 -22.17 -6.73
C ARG A 517 19.47 -21.10 -7.65
N PHE A 518 18.20 -21.27 -7.98
CA PHE A 518 17.43 -20.35 -8.82
C PHE A 518 16.36 -19.70 -7.96
N HIS A 519 16.50 -18.41 -7.70
CA HIS A 519 15.59 -17.62 -6.88
C HIS A 519 14.66 -16.80 -7.76
N PHE A 520 13.37 -16.77 -7.40
CA PHE A 520 12.35 -15.96 -8.10
C PHE A 520 12.13 -14.60 -7.42
N THR A 521 12.93 -14.32 -6.42
CA THR A 521 12.98 -13.06 -5.70
C THR A 521 14.42 -12.57 -5.63
N SER A 522 14.59 -11.26 -5.50
CA SER A 522 15.93 -10.63 -5.48
C SER A 522 16.65 -10.71 -4.14
N GLU A 523 15.97 -11.16 -3.09
CA GLU A 523 16.53 -11.40 -1.76
C GLU A 523 16.41 -12.88 -1.42
N PHE A 524 17.49 -13.51 -1.03
CA PHE A 524 17.59 -14.93 -0.74
C PHE A 524 18.70 -15.22 0.30
#